data_3cc7aea26f79f470e5ce49dd42b1d2c6
#
_entry.id   3cc7aea26f79f470e5ce49dd42b1d2c6
#
_cell.length_a   1.000
_cell.length_b   1.000
_cell.length_c   1.000
_cell.angle_alpha   90.00
_cell.angle_beta   90.00
_cell.angle_gamma   90.00
#
_symmetry.space_group_name_H-M   'P 1'
#
loop_
_entity.id
_entity.type
_entity.pdbx_description
1 polymer ?
#
loop_
_entity_poly.entity_id
_entity_poly.type
_entity_poly.pdbx_seq_one_letter_code
_entity_poly.pdbx_strand_id
1 'polypeptide(L)'
;MTTTVLSPERQRAMEYLTDRAEAMPGAQVRARFRAAVAEFEAAIDGVDEGTARAALVPGEWTIAQVVDHLAQTTIRNADELRHLLEGRRPPAPPVYEALTSGAARRVPWEDLAAELAAANAEFDALLGRAVEGEPAPALTVRTVLVVNRTLSDGRVEPDTFDAELGWKGYALTARLHLLDHRTQVRALRTRGESQA
;
A
#
# COMPACT_ATOMS: atom_id res chain seq x y z
N MET A 1 22.61 2.40 -26.22
CA MET A 1 21.62 2.48 -25.13
C MET A 1 20.58 1.42 -25.43
N THR A 2 20.56 0.34 -24.65
CA THR A 2 19.59 -0.75 -24.85
C THR A 2 18.27 -0.30 -24.21
N THR A 3 17.26 -0.04 -25.03
CA THR A 3 15.92 0.26 -24.52
C THR A 3 15.39 -1.01 -23.87
N THR A 4 15.37 -1.06 -22.54
CA THR A 4 14.75 -2.16 -21.83
C THR A 4 13.25 -2.12 -22.11
N VAL A 5 12.75 -3.07 -22.88
CA VAL A 5 11.31 -3.21 -23.14
C VAL A 5 10.66 -3.64 -21.82
N LEU A 6 9.74 -2.81 -21.32
CA LEU A 6 8.97 -3.13 -20.11
C LEU A 6 8.07 -4.35 -20.37
N SER A 7 7.89 -5.19 -19.34
CA SER A 7 6.89 -6.25 -19.42
C SER A 7 5.49 -5.66 -19.58
N PRO A 8 4.52 -6.38 -20.21
CA PRO A 8 3.15 -5.90 -20.36
C PRO A 8 2.49 -5.53 -19.01
N GLU A 9 2.84 -6.24 -17.94
CA GLU A 9 2.36 -5.97 -16.58
C GLU A 9 2.90 -4.64 -16.06
N ARG A 10 4.20 -4.40 -16.21
CA ARG A 10 4.83 -3.11 -15.84
C ARG A 10 4.25 -1.96 -16.65
N GLN A 11 4.05 -2.17 -17.94
CA GLN A 11 3.48 -1.14 -18.80
C GLN A 11 2.06 -0.75 -18.37
N ARG A 12 1.20 -1.75 -18.07
CA ARG A 12 -0.16 -1.51 -17.56
C ARG A 12 -0.16 -0.81 -16.21
N ALA A 13 0.73 -1.21 -15.31
CA ALA A 13 0.87 -0.57 -14.00
C ALA A 13 1.29 0.89 -14.15
N MET A 14 2.30 1.17 -14.96
CA MET A 14 2.75 2.54 -15.22
C MET A 14 1.67 3.38 -15.88
N GLU A 15 0.99 2.91 -16.93
CA GLU A 15 -0.13 3.62 -17.56
C GLU A 15 -1.23 3.97 -16.54
N TYR A 16 -1.54 3.06 -15.62
CA TYR A 16 -2.54 3.31 -14.58
C TYR A 16 -2.08 4.34 -13.56
N LEU A 17 -0.82 4.28 -13.14
CA LEU A 17 -0.27 5.12 -12.07
C LEU A 17 0.27 6.47 -12.58
N THR A 18 0.41 6.65 -13.89
CA THR A 18 0.80 7.92 -14.50
C THR A 18 -0.38 8.51 -15.28
N ASP A 19 -0.62 8.09 -16.51
CA ASP A 19 -1.55 8.75 -17.42
C ASP A 19 -2.99 8.78 -16.90
N ARG A 20 -3.48 7.63 -16.40
CA ARG A 20 -4.84 7.55 -15.85
C ARG A 20 -4.96 8.24 -14.49
N ALA A 21 -3.92 8.18 -13.67
CA ALA A 21 -3.89 8.87 -12.39
C ALA A 21 -3.91 10.39 -12.59
N GLU A 22 -3.10 10.92 -13.49
CA GLU A 22 -3.07 12.36 -13.77
C GLU A 22 -4.40 12.87 -14.36
N ALA A 23 -5.04 12.09 -15.22
CA ALA A 23 -6.35 12.44 -15.79
C ALA A 23 -7.50 12.35 -14.74
N MET A 24 -7.28 11.72 -13.59
CA MET A 24 -8.30 11.54 -12.55
C MET A 24 -8.43 12.80 -11.69
N PRO A 25 -9.66 13.27 -11.39
CA PRO A 25 -9.86 14.33 -10.40
C PRO A 25 -9.27 13.93 -9.03
N GLY A 26 -8.56 14.85 -8.36
CA GLY A 26 -7.94 14.59 -7.06
C GLY A 26 -8.93 14.07 -6.01
N ALA A 27 -10.13 14.64 -5.97
CA ALA A 27 -11.21 14.18 -5.10
C ALA A 27 -11.58 12.70 -5.36
N GLN A 28 -11.51 12.22 -6.60
CA GLN A 28 -11.77 10.83 -6.94
C GLN A 28 -10.61 9.91 -6.48
N VAL A 29 -9.37 10.36 -6.57
CA VAL A 29 -8.20 9.63 -6.03
C VAL A 29 -8.38 9.44 -4.52
N ARG A 30 -8.69 10.52 -3.79
CA ARG A 30 -8.96 10.48 -2.35
C ARG A 30 -10.12 9.53 -2.02
N ALA A 31 -11.23 9.63 -2.73
CA ALA A 31 -12.39 8.77 -2.50
C ALA A 31 -12.06 7.29 -2.69
N ARG A 32 -11.24 6.94 -3.68
CA ARG A 32 -10.77 5.57 -3.92
C ARG A 32 -9.85 5.06 -2.80
N PHE A 33 -8.99 5.91 -2.24
CA PHE A 33 -8.18 5.55 -1.09
C PHE A 33 -9.07 5.25 0.13
N ARG A 34 -10.00 6.15 0.46
CA ARG A 34 -10.95 5.96 1.57
C ARG A 34 -11.78 4.68 1.44
N ALA A 35 -12.22 4.35 0.23
CA ALA A 35 -12.93 3.10 -0.03
C ALA A 35 -12.05 1.87 0.27
N ALA A 36 -10.76 1.91 -0.12
CA ALA A 36 -9.83 0.81 0.18
C ALA A 36 -9.54 0.68 1.68
N VAL A 37 -9.43 1.80 2.41
CA VAL A 37 -9.32 1.78 3.88
C VAL A 37 -10.52 1.08 4.50
N ALA A 38 -11.74 1.51 4.15
CA ALA A 38 -12.97 0.89 4.67
C ALA A 38 -13.08 -0.60 4.33
N GLU A 39 -12.65 -1.00 3.13
CA GLU A 39 -12.64 -2.41 2.73
C GLU A 39 -11.60 -3.23 3.50
N PHE A 40 -10.46 -2.66 3.87
CA PHE A 40 -9.45 -3.30 4.70
C PHE A 40 -9.93 -3.40 6.16
N GLU A 41 -10.46 -2.33 6.73
CA GLU A 41 -11.05 -2.33 8.07
C GLU A 41 -12.14 -3.40 8.21
N ALA A 42 -13.03 -3.52 7.23
CA ALA A 42 -14.04 -4.58 7.20
C ALA A 42 -13.42 -5.99 7.09
N ALA A 43 -12.23 -6.14 6.53
CA ALA A 43 -11.55 -7.44 6.45
C ALA A 43 -10.93 -7.87 7.79
N ILE A 44 -10.55 -6.92 8.66
CA ILE A 44 -10.01 -7.19 9.99
C ILE A 44 -11.07 -7.09 11.11
N ASP A 45 -12.28 -6.68 10.78
CA ASP A 45 -13.36 -6.57 11.76
C ASP A 45 -13.66 -7.91 12.42
N GLY A 46 -13.84 -7.90 13.75
CA GLY A 46 -14.06 -9.09 14.56
C GLY A 46 -12.86 -10.03 14.71
N VAL A 47 -11.68 -9.64 14.25
CA VAL A 47 -10.43 -10.40 14.50
C VAL A 47 -9.99 -10.15 15.93
N ASP A 48 -9.87 -11.22 16.72
CA ASP A 48 -9.35 -11.19 18.09
C ASP A 48 -7.82 -11.32 18.15
N GLU A 49 -7.23 -11.07 19.31
CA GLU A 49 -5.78 -11.16 19.57
C GLU A 49 -5.20 -12.53 19.18
N GLY A 50 -5.91 -13.63 19.49
CA GLY A 50 -5.45 -14.99 19.19
C GLY A 50 -5.38 -15.24 17.69
N THR A 51 -6.45 -14.92 16.98
CA THR A 51 -6.55 -15.03 15.51
C THR A 51 -5.55 -14.13 14.81
N ALA A 52 -5.38 -12.88 15.27
CA ALA A 52 -4.45 -11.93 14.66
C ALA A 52 -3.00 -12.43 14.68
N ARG A 53 -2.60 -13.17 15.73
CA ARG A 53 -1.23 -13.68 15.90
C ARG A 53 -1.02 -15.12 15.49
N ALA A 54 -2.09 -15.83 15.17
CA ALA A 54 -1.99 -17.21 14.73
C ALA A 54 -1.22 -17.34 13.42
N ALA A 55 -0.30 -18.29 13.34
CA ALA A 55 0.35 -18.69 12.10
C ALA A 55 -0.61 -19.58 11.30
N LEU A 56 -1.66 -18.98 10.74
CA LEU A 56 -2.75 -19.66 10.04
C LEU A 56 -2.26 -20.45 8.80
N VAL A 57 -1.16 -19.97 8.21
CA VAL A 57 -0.51 -20.65 7.08
C VAL A 57 1.01 -20.67 7.35
N PRO A 58 1.64 -21.85 7.37
CA PRO A 58 3.09 -21.95 7.58
C PRO A 58 3.87 -21.13 6.55
N GLY A 59 4.80 -20.29 7.04
CA GLY A 59 5.66 -19.46 6.18
C GLY A 59 5.02 -18.18 5.67
N GLU A 60 3.73 -17.95 5.88
CA GLU A 60 3.06 -16.69 5.58
C GLU A 60 3.03 -15.77 6.81
N TRP A 61 2.79 -14.50 6.59
CA TRP A 61 2.59 -13.53 7.66
C TRP A 61 1.32 -13.81 8.44
N THR A 62 1.33 -13.49 9.73
CA THR A 62 0.13 -13.40 10.55
C THR A 62 -0.65 -12.13 10.17
N ILE A 63 -1.94 -12.05 10.54
CA ILE A 63 -2.75 -10.84 10.31
C ILE A 63 -2.11 -9.64 11.04
N ALA A 64 -1.58 -9.84 12.27
CA ALA A 64 -0.88 -8.80 12.99
C ALA A 64 0.37 -8.30 12.27
N GLN A 65 1.13 -9.18 11.61
CA GLN A 65 2.28 -8.76 10.81
C GLN A 65 1.88 -7.98 9.55
N VAL A 66 0.78 -8.34 8.91
CA VAL A 66 0.22 -7.57 7.80
C VAL A 66 -0.18 -6.17 8.25
N VAL A 67 -0.84 -6.04 9.40
CA VAL A 67 -1.26 -4.72 9.93
C VAL A 67 -0.07 -3.87 10.35
N ASP A 68 0.96 -4.45 11.01
CA ASP A 68 2.22 -3.74 11.32
C ASP A 68 2.90 -3.22 10.04
N HIS A 69 3.00 -4.07 9.01
CA HIS A 69 3.56 -3.67 7.73
C HIS A 69 2.78 -2.52 7.08
N LEU A 70 1.46 -2.61 7.03
CA LEU A 70 0.62 -1.55 6.47
C LEU A 70 0.73 -0.24 7.26
N ALA A 71 0.76 -0.31 8.60
CA ALA A 71 0.95 0.87 9.43
C ALA A 71 2.27 1.57 9.13
N GLN A 72 3.39 0.84 9.13
CA GLN A 72 4.71 1.40 8.85
C GLN A 72 4.83 1.95 7.42
N THR A 73 4.25 1.25 6.44
CA THR A 73 4.24 1.72 5.06
C THR A 73 3.39 2.98 4.90
N THR A 74 2.21 3.04 5.55
CA THR A 74 1.33 4.22 5.46
C THR A 74 1.91 5.42 6.17
N ILE A 75 2.57 5.25 7.33
CA ILE A 75 3.31 6.32 8.02
C ILE A 75 4.37 6.91 7.10
N ARG A 76 5.15 6.06 6.45
CA ARG A 76 6.15 6.50 5.47
C ARG A 76 5.50 7.21 4.28
N ASN A 77 4.42 6.66 3.73
CA ASN A 77 3.70 7.27 2.62
C ASN A 77 3.17 8.66 2.98
N ALA A 78 2.69 8.85 4.21
CA ALA A 78 2.26 10.14 4.72
C ALA A 78 3.40 11.15 4.78
N ASP A 79 4.58 10.73 5.27
CA ASP A 79 5.77 11.59 5.31
C ASP A 79 6.23 12.01 3.92
N GLU A 80 6.30 11.07 2.97
CA GLU A 80 6.69 11.34 1.58
C GLU A 80 5.68 12.27 0.88
N LEU A 81 4.38 12.06 1.07
CA LEU A 81 3.34 12.93 0.54
C LEU A 81 3.41 14.34 1.15
N ARG A 82 3.69 14.46 2.44
CA ARG A 82 3.89 15.77 3.11
C ARG A 82 5.03 16.55 2.45
N HIS A 83 6.15 15.89 2.15
CA HIS A 83 7.26 16.52 1.44
C HIS A 83 6.85 17.06 0.07
N LEU A 84 6.07 16.27 -0.71
CA LEU A 84 5.55 16.74 -2.01
C LEU A 84 4.66 17.97 -1.87
N LEU A 85 3.76 17.99 -0.87
CA LEU A 85 2.86 19.11 -0.60
C LEU A 85 3.61 20.38 -0.20
N GLU A 86 4.78 20.24 0.42
CA GLU A 86 5.65 21.33 0.82
C GLU A 86 6.63 21.76 -0.31
N GLY A 87 6.47 21.20 -1.49
CA GLY A 87 7.34 21.51 -2.64
C GLY A 87 8.76 20.94 -2.51
N ARG A 88 8.93 19.87 -1.72
CA ARG A 88 10.22 19.23 -1.45
C ARG A 88 10.21 17.77 -1.91
N ARG A 89 11.37 17.28 -2.34
CA ARG A 89 11.52 15.84 -2.59
C ARG A 89 11.69 15.09 -1.27
N PRO A 90 11.06 13.89 -1.11
CA PRO A 90 11.32 13.04 0.03
C PRO A 90 12.82 12.72 0.16
N PRO A 91 13.40 12.81 1.36
CA PRO A 91 14.84 12.61 1.55
C PRO A 91 15.25 11.14 1.56
N ALA A 92 14.32 10.23 1.88
CA ALA A 92 14.64 8.82 2.03
C ALA A 92 14.67 8.09 0.68
N PRO A 93 15.61 7.14 0.49
CA PRO A 93 15.64 6.31 -0.71
C PRO A 93 14.42 5.37 -0.77
N PRO A 94 14.08 4.85 -1.96
CA PRO A 94 13.06 3.82 -2.10
C PRO A 94 13.37 2.60 -1.21
N VAL A 95 12.33 1.94 -0.70
CA VAL A 95 12.47 0.75 0.15
C VAL A 95 12.12 -0.49 -0.64
N TYR A 96 13.04 -1.45 -0.68
CA TYR A 96 12.89 -2.72 -1.39
C TYR A 96 12.46 -3.86 -0.48
N GLU A 97 12.55 -3.66 0.83
CA GLU A 97 12.16 -4.64 1.83
C GLU A 97 10.84 -4.25 2.48
N ALA A 98 10.13 -5.24 3.01
CA ALA A 98 8.90 -4.97 3.74
C ALA A 98 9.18 -4.18 5.03
N LEU A 99 8.57 -3.01 5.17
CA LEU A 99 8.65 -2.21 6.38
C LEU A 99 7.86 -2.90 7.51
N THR A 100 8.50 -3.14 8.63
CA THR A 100 7.88 -3.63 9.86
C THR A 100 8.57 -3.01 11.07
N SER A 101 7.81 -2.69 12.12
CA SER A 101 8.36 -2.22 13.40
C SER A 101 8.70 -3.36 14.35
N GLY A 102 8.20 -4.57 14.06
CA GLY A 102 8.18 -5.71 14.97
C GLY A 102 7.13 -5.55 16.09
N ALA A 103 6.25 -4.56 16.02
CA ALA A 103 5.16 -4.34 16.97
C ALA A 103 4.19 -5.52 17.00
N ALA A 104 3.99 -6.20 15.86
CA ALA A 104 3.16 -7.39 15.75
C ALA A 104 3.44 -8.48 16.81
N ARG A 105 4.61 -8.48 17.43
CA ARG A 105 4.99 -9.43 18.49
C ARG A 105 4.91 -8.88 19.91
N ARG A 106 4.73 -7.57 20.07
CA ARG A 106 4.94 -6.87 21.36
C ARG A 106 3.77 -6.02 21.82
N VAL A 107 3.00 -5.50 20.86
CA VAL A 107 1.93 -4.53 21.10
C VAL A 107 0.58 -5.25 20.98
N PRO A 108 -0.42 -5.00 21.86
CA PRO A 108 -1.77 -5.56 21.74
C PRO A 108 -2.36 -5.34 20.35
N TRP A 109 -3.19 -6.28 19.90
CA TRP A 109 -3.82 -6.23 18.59
C TRP A 109 -4.62 -4.93 18.37
N GLU A 110 -5.37 -4.52 19.37
CA GLU A 110 -6.20 -3.31 19.30
C GLU A 110 -5.35 -2.05 19.10
N ASP A 111 -4.20 -1.95 19.78
CA ASP A 111 -3.28 -0.83 19.63
C ASP A 111 -2.64 -0.81 18.22
N LEU A 112 -2.31 -2.00 17.69
CA LEU A 112 -1.74 -2.14 16.36
C LEU A 112 -2.75 -1.74 15.27
N ALA A 113 -4.01 -2.17 15.41
CA ALA A 113 -5.08 -1.77 14.51
C ALA A 113 -5.37 -0.27 14.61
N ALA A 114 -5.31 0.32 15.81
CA ALA A 114 -5.47 1.75 16.04
C ALA A 114 -4.32 2.56 15.40
N GLU A 115 -3.07 2.07 15.44
CA GLU A 115 -1.92 2.70 14.78
C GLU A 115 -2.14 2.77 13.26
N LEU A 116 -2.60 1.68 12.63
CA LEU A 116 -2.93 1.68 11.21
C LEU A 116 -4.06 2.65 10.88
N ALA A 117 -5.13 2.67 11.69
CA ALA A 117 -6.25 3.59 11.51
C ALA A 117 -5.78 5.06 11.58
N ALA A 118 -4.92 5.39 12.55
CA ALA A 118 -4.34 6.73 12.70
C ALA A 118 -3.47 7.11 11.48
N ALA A 119 -2.63 6.19 11.01
CA ALA A 119 -1.79 6.41 9.82
C ALA A 119 -2.65 6.64 8.56
N ASN A 120 -3.71 5.86 8.37
CA ASN A 120 -4.65 6.04 7.25
C ASN A 120 -5.37 7.38 7.33
N ALA A 121 -5.81 7.82 8.54
CA ALA A 121 -6.46 9.10 8.75
C ALA A 121 -5.51 10.27 8.42
N GLU A 122 -4.24 10.18 8.83
CA GLU A 122 -3.24 11.18 8.49
C GLU A 122 -2.99 11.27 6.98
N PHE A 123 -2.83 10.12 6.31
CA PHE A 123 -2.67 10.08 4.85
C PHE A 123 -3.88 10.65 4.12
N ASP A 124 -5.12 10.32 4.55
CA ASP A 124 -6.35 10.92 4.00
C ASP A 124 -6.41 12.44 4.19
N ALA A 125 -5.98 12.95 5.35
CA ALA A 125 -5.92 14.38 5.61
C ALA A 125 -4.93 15.08 4.64
N LEU A 126 -3.78 14.48 4.39
CA LEU A 126 -2.80 14.97 3.40
C LEU A 126 -3.37 14.93 1.98
N LEU A 127 -4.09 13.87 1.61
CA LEU A 127 -4.81 13.82 0.33
C LEU A 127 -5.87 14.93 0.22
N GLY A 128 -6.56 15.28 1.32
CA GLY A 128 -7.45 16.44 1.37
C GLY A 128 -6.74 17.74 1.01
N ARG A 129 -5.58 17.98 1.61
CA ARG A 129 -4.73 19.14 1.31
C ARG A 129 -4.24 19.13 -0.15
N ALA A 130 -3.88 17.95 -0.69
CA ALA A 130 -3.47 17.80 -2.08
C ALA A 130 -4.60 18.17 -3.06
N VAL A 131 -5.84 17.81 -2.72
CA VAL A 131 -7.03 18.15 -3.52
C VAL A 131 -7.30 19.66 -3.50
N GLU A 132 -7.12 20.32 -2.35
CA GLU A 132 -7.39 21.75 -2.18
C GLU A 132 -6.30 22.62 -2.81
N GLY A 133 -5.04 22.16 -2.78
CA GLY A 133 -3.88 22.94 -3.18
C GLY A 133 -3.20 22.52 -4.48
N GLU A 134 -3.56 21.38 -5.04
CA GLU A 134 -2.92 20.71 -6.19
C GLU A 134 -1.40 21.01 -6.28
N PRO A 135 -0.55 20.21 -5.60
CA PRO A 135 0.90 20.43 -5.61
C PRO A 135 1.42 20.45 -7.04
N ALA A 136 2.47 21.24 -7.26
CA ALA A 136 3.05 21.43 -8.57
C ALA A 136 3.32 20.06 -9.26
N PRO A 137 2.86 19.87 -10.50
CA PRO A 137 2.94 18.58 -11.22
C PRO A 137 4.36 18.04 -11.41
N ALA A 138 5.37 18.91 -11.23
CA ALA A 138 6.78 18.56 -11.47
C ALA A 138 7.46 17.77 -10.35
N LEU A 139 6.80 17.59 -9.19
CA LEU A 139 7.39 16.86 -8.07
C LEU A 139 6.89 15.42 -8.05
N THR A 140 7.84 14.50 -7.97
CA THR A 140 7.59 13.06 -7.94
C THR A 140 8.22 12.41 -6.71
N VAL A 141 7.63 11.31 -6.27
CA VAL A 141 8.24 10.35 -5.33
C VAL A 141 8.82 9.21 -6.15
N ARG A 142 10.05 8.83 -5.83
CA ARG A 142 10.62 7.58 -6.31
C ARG A 142 10.20 6.45 -5.37
N THR A 143 9.48 5.48 -5.88
CA THR A 143 8.95 4.36 -5.12
C THR A 143 9.26 3.03 -5.80
N VAL A 144 9.19 1.94 -5.04
CA VAL A 144 9.31 0.58 -5.56
C VAL A 144 7.92 0.03 -5.81
N LEU A 145 7.71 -0.49 -7.01
CA LEU A 145 6.49 -1.18 -7.40
C LEU A 145 6.76 -2.67 -7.56
N VAL A 146 5.77 -3.46 -7.18
CA VAL A 146 5.75 -4.91 -7.41
C VAL A 146 4.52 -5.23 -8.25
N VAL A 147 4.73 -5.90 -9.37
CA VAL A 147 3.64 -6.43 -10.20
C VAL A 147 3.78 -7.95 -10.34
N ASN A 148 2.68 -8.64 -10.36
CA ASN A 148 2.67 -10.08 -10.60
C ASN A 148 2.79 -10.32 -12.11
N ARG A 149 3.90 -10.93 -12.54
CA ARG A 149 4.16 -11.32 -13.92
C ARG A 149 3.83 -12.80 -14.12
N THR A 150 2.99 -13.10 -15.09
CA THR A 150 2.73 -14.47 -15.51
C THR A 150 3.77 -14.91 -16.52
N LEU A 151 4.50 -15.97 -16.22
CA LEU A 151 5.49 -16.59 -17.09
C LEU A 151 4.81 -17.47 -18.16
N SER A 152 5.57 -17.85 -19.20
CA SER A 152 5.08 -18.69 -20.29
C SER A 152 4.62 -20.09 -19.86
N ASP A 153 5.10 -20.58 -18.71
CA ASP A 153 4.69 -21.85 -18.08
C ASP A 153 3.50 -21.71 -17.12
N GLY A 154 2.90 -20.50 -17.02
CA GLY A 154 1.75 -20.20 -16.16
C GLY A 154 2.11 -19.88 -14.72
N ARG A 155 3.38 -19.95 -14.30
CA ARG A 155 3.80 -19.49 -12.98
C ARG A 155 3.67 -17.98 -12.86
N VAL A 156 3.35 -17.53 -11.65
CA VAL A 156 3.27 -16.11 -11.31
C VAL A 156 4.48 -15.78 -10.42
N GLU A 157 5.24 -14.77 -10.84
CA GLU A 157 6.41 -14.28 -10.09
C GLU A 157 6.28 -12.78 -9.85
N PRO A 158 6.72 -12.28 -8.66
CA PRO A 158 6.80 -10.86 -8.41
C PRO A 158 7.88 -10.22 -9.29
N ASP A 159 7.55 -9.14 -9.95
CA ASP A 159 8.47 -8.33 -10.77
C ASP A 159 8.57 -6.94 -10.15
N THR A 160 9.74 -6.65 -9.55
CA THR A 160 10.00 -5.43 -8.78
C THR A 160 10.74 -4.42 -9.63
N PHE A 161 10.32 -3.14 -9.57
CA PHE A 161 10.98 -2.06 -10.30
C PHE A 161 10.74 -0.70 -9.66
N ASP A 162 11.61 0.24 -9.94
CA ASP A 162 11.49 1.64 -9.52
C ASP A 162 10.55 2.40 -10.42
N ALA A 163 9.75 3.29 -9.82
CA ALA A 163 8.91 4.24 -10.52
C ALA A 163 9.02 5.64 -9.88
N GLU A 164 8.90 6.67 -10.69
CA GLU A 164 8.70 8.04 -10.23
C GLU A 164 7.24 8.44 -10.47
N LEU A 165 6.52 8.77 -9.41
CA LEU A 165 5.08 9.01 -9.44
C LEU A 165 4.75 10.40 -8.88
N GLY A 166 3.87 11.13 -9.57
CA GLY A 166 3.20 12.29 -9.00
C GLY A 166 2.27 11.88 -7.85
N TRP A 167 1.78 12.85 -7.07
CA TRP A 167 1.00 12.58 -5.87
C TRP A 167 -0.23 11.68 -6.10
N LYS A 168 -0.92 11.83 -7.25
CA LYS A 168 -2.10 11.01 -7.59
C LYS A 168 -1.73 9.54 -7.80
N GLY A 169 -0.69 9.29 -8.61
CA GLY A 169 -0.18 7.93 -8.83
C GLY A 169 0.33 7.31 -7.54
N TYR A 170 1.04 8.09 -6.73
CA TYR A 170 1.52 7.65 -5.42
C TYR A 170 0.40 7.29 -4.44
N ALA A 171 -0.67 8.09 -4.39
CA ALA A 171 -1.85 7.77 -3.59
C ALA A 171 -2.57 6.50 -4.09
N LEU A 172 -2.57 6.26 -5.40
CA LEU A 172 -3.13 5.04 -5.96
C LEU A 172 -2.27 3.81 -5.66
N THR A 173 -0.93 3.92 -5.50
CA THR A 173 -0.11 2.79 -5.00
C THR A 173 -0.48 2.44 -3.56
N ALA A 174 -0.62 3.42 -2.68
CA ALA A 174 -1.07 3.19 -1.29
C ALA A 174 -2.44 2.48 -1.26
N ARG A 175 -3.37 2.91 -2.12
CA ARG A 175 -4.66 2.22 -2.29
C ARG A 175 -4.51 0.77 -2.73
N LEU A 176 -3.71 0.50 -3.76
CA LEU A 176 -3.50 -0.87 -4.27
C LEU A 176 -2.88 -1.77 -3.20
N HIS A 177 -1.93 -1.25 -2.45
CA HIS A 177 -1.28 -1.96 -1.35
C HIS A 177 -2.27 -2.40 -0.26
N LEU A 178 -3.21 -1.52 0.14
CA LEU A 178 -4.30 -1.89 1.04
C LEU A 178 -5.18 -3.01 0.46
N LEU A 179 -5.53 -2.95 -0.82
CA LEU A 179 -6.39 -3.96 -1.46
C LEU A 179 -5.70 -5.33 -1.60
N ASP A 180 -4.41 -5.35 -1.88
CA ASP A 180 -3.63 -6.58 -1.95
C ASP A 180 -3.58 -7.26 -0.58
N HIS A 181 -3.25 -6.52 0.47
CA HIS A 181 -3.23 -7.04 1.83
C HIS A 181 -4.62 -7.37 2.39
N ARG A 182 -5.68 -6.65 2.00
CA ARG A 182 -7.05 -7.08 2.27
C ARG A 182 -7.32 -8.49 1.72
N THR A 183 -6.89 -8.75 0.49
CA THR A 183 -7.06 -10.07 -0.14
C THR A 183 -6.28 -11.14 0.61
N GLN A 184 -5.04 -10.83 1.04
CA GLN A 184 -4.24 -11.71 1.88
C GLN A 184 -4.91 -12.01 3.22
N VAL A 185 -5.40 -10.99 3.94
CA VAL A 185 -6.09 -11.17 5.23
C VAL A 185 -7.33 -12.07 5.07
N ARG A 186 -8.14 -11.84 4.05
CA ARG A 186 -9.32 -12.68 3.77
C ARG A 186 -8.96 -14.14 3.51
N ALA A 187 -7.89 -14.37 2.74
CA ALA A 187 -7.40 -15.72 2.48
C ALA A 187 -6.89 -16.41 3.76
N LEU A 188 -6.19 -15.68 4.64
CA LEU A 188 -5.74 -16.17 5.93
C LEU A 188 -6.93 -16.58 6.83
N ARG A 189 -7.95 -15.73 6.95
CA ARG A 189 -9.16 -16.01 7.75
C ARG A 189 -9.88 -17.28 7.27
N THR A 190 -10.14 -17.36 5.96
CA THR A 190 -10.83 -18.54 5.39
C THR A 190 -10.08 -19.84 5.66
N ARG A 191 -8.75 -19.82 5.58
CA ARG A 191 -7.93 -21.00 5.86
C ARG A 191 -7.91 -21.35 7.35
N GLY A 192 -7.88 -20.33 8.24
CA GLY A 192 -7.99 -20.52 9.69
C GLY A 192 -9.31 -21.18 10.09
N GLU A 193 -10.42 -20.71 9.54
CA GLU A 193 -11.76 -21.29 9.79
C GLU A 193 -11.89 -22.73 9.30
N SER A 194 -11.14 -23.12 8.27
CA SER A 194 -11.15 -24.48 7.72
C SER A 194 -10.32 -25.48 8.55
N GLN A 195 -9.52 -25.01 9.50
CA GLN A 195 -8.62 -25.83 10.35
C GLN A 195 -9.13 -25.94 11.81
N ALA A 196 -10.13 -25.16 12.18
CA ALA A 196 -10.78 -25.18 13.50
C ALA A 196 -11.94 -26.15 13.55
#